data_4389c671aae1e207716a753cf5ce72da
#
_entry.id   4389c671aae1e207716a753cf5ce72da
#
_cell.length_a   1.000
_cell.length_b   1.000
_cell.length_c   1.000
_cell.angle_alpha   90.00
_cell.angle_beta   90.00
_cell.angle_gamma   90.00
#
_symmetry.space_group_name_H-M   'P 1'
#
loop_
_entity.id
_entity.type
_entity.pdbx_description
1 polymer ?
#
loop_
_entity_poly.entity_id
_entity_poly.type
_entity_poly.pdbx_seq_one_letter_code
_entity_poly.pdbx_strand_id
1 'polypeptide(L)'
;METIEIKGEDTYISDENVHIFAERGRKVVIENNCRIASGCFIHGPCVLEENVGLNQSVHMDGGSGKGIHIGCDTRIGPSTSIFAFNHSFDDLTTPVRLQKVKSKGVTIGRDVWIGANVSIVDGVTIGSHAVVGIASVVTKDIPEYEIWAGNPAKKIGKRGD
;
A
#
# COMPACT_ATOMS: atom_id res chain seq x y z
N MET A 1 1.56 22.67 6.12
CA MET A 1 1.39 21.92 7.37
C MET A 1 1.49 20.43 7.06
N GLU A 2 2.32 19.76 7.80
CA GLU A 2 2.34 18.29 7.79
C GLU A 2 1.11 17.80 8.52
N THR A 3 0.32 16.93 7.91
CA THR A 3 -0.91 16.44 8.50
C THR A 3 -0.88 14.93 8.62
N ILE A 4 -0.58 14.47 9.84
CA ILE A 4 -0.75 13.08 10.25
C ILE A 4 -1.97 13.07 11.17
N GLU A 5 -3.02 12.38 10.77
CA GLU A 5 -4.23 12.20 11.57
C GLU A 5 -4.33 10.74 12.01
N ILE A 6 -4.21 10.51 13.31
CA ILE A 6 -4.45 9.21 13.92
C ILE A 6 -5.76 9.35 14.69
N LYS A 7 -6.77 8.58 14.27
CA LYS A 7 -8.09 8.61 14.86
C LYS A 7 -8.28 7.41 15.79
N GLY A 8 -8.92 7.69 16.93
CA GLY A 8 -9.26 6.68 17.92
C GLY A 8 -8.12 6.31 18.88
N GLU A 9 -8.54 5.81 20.06
CA GLU A 9 -7.63 5.47 21.16
C GLU A 9 -7.04 4.06 21.03
N ASP A 10 -7.65 3.21 20.20
CA ASP A 10 -7.29 1.79 20.08
C ASP A 10 -6.28 1.48 18.96
N THR A 11 -5.74 2.51 18.32
CA THR A 11 -4.72 2.33 17.28
C THR A 11 -3.35 2.12 17.92
N TYR A 12 -2.71 1.01 17.56
CA TYR A 12 -1.37 0.66 18.01
C TYR A 12 -0.33 0.95 16.92
N ILE A 13 0.65 1.74 17.25
CA ILE A 13 1.83 2.00 16.43
C ILE A 13 3.05 1.63 17.26
N SER A 14 3.88 0.72 16.74
CA SER A 14 5.12 0.33 17.41
C SER A 14 6.03 1.55 17.62
N ASP A 15 6.72 1.60 18.73
CA ASP A 15 7.76 2.59 19.04
C ASP A 15 9.13 2.25 18.40
N GLU A 16 9.22 1.07 17.74
CA GLU A 16 10.45 0.58 17.14
C GLU A 16 10.49 0.87 15.61
N ASN A 17 11.28 1.88 15.22
CA ASN A 17 11.61 2.18 13.82
C ASN A 17 10.39 2.37 12.89
N VAL A 18 9.28 2.90 13.38
CA VAL A 18 8.17 3.32 12.52
C VAL A 18 8.38 4.75 12.09
N HIS A 19 8.34 4.98 10.77
CA HIS A 19 8.48 6.30 10.17
C HIS A 19 7.22 6.68 9.39
N ILE A 20 6.58 7.77 9.78
CA ILE A 20 5.39 8.30 9.11
C ILE A 20 5.70 9.73 8.64
N PHE A 21 5.60 9.96 7.35
CA PHE A 21 5.89 11.25 6.72
C PHE A 21 4.66 11.79 5.99
N ALA A 22 4.26 13.01 6.31
CA ALA A 22 3.14 13.73 5.71
C ALA A 22 3.58 15.09 5.12
N GLU A 23 4.79 15.16 4.63
CA GLU A 23 5.38 16.39 4.12
C GLU A 23 4.76 16.89 2.81
N ARG A 24 4.89 18.18 2.53
CA ARG A 24 4.43 18.81 1.28
C ARG A 24 2.95 18.60 0.98
N GLY A 25 2.10 18.55 2.03
CA GLY A 25 0.67 18.36 1.89
C GLY A 25 0.23 16.92 1.61
N ARG A 26 1.14 15.95 1.68
CA ARG A 26 0.85 14.53 1.52
C ARG A 26 0.31 13.97 2.84
N LYS A 27 -0.98 14.10 3.03
CA LYS A 27 -1.67 13.70 4.27
C LYS A 27 -1.57 12.20 4.53
N VAL A 28 -1.36 11.81 5.80
CA VAL A 28 -1.52 10.43 6.27
C VAL A 28 -2.69 10.39 7.25
N VAL A 29 -3.65 9.51 6.98
CA VAL A 29 -4.80 9.27 7.85
C VAL A 29 -4.79 7.82 8.29
N ILE A 30 -4.87 7.60 9.59
CA ILE A 30 -4.95 6.27 10.19
C ILE A 30 -6.21 6.26 11.06
N GLU A 31 -7.18 5.44 10.66
CA GLU A 31 -8.47 5.30 11.35
C GLU A 31 -8.34 4.43 12.61
N ASN A 32 -9.46 4.15 13.25
CA ASN A 32 -9.54 3.41 14.50
C ASN A 32 -8.97 1.99 14.40
N ASN A 33 -8.46 1.51 15.54
CA ASN A 33 -8.07 0.12 15.75
C ASN A 33 -7.09 -0.43 14.70
N CYS A 34 -6.28 0.44 14.09
CA CYS A 34 -5.20 0.03 13.21
C CYS A 34 -4.02 -0.52 14.02
N ARG A 35 -3.25 -1.39 13.42
CA ARG A 35 -2.02 -1.94 14.01
C ARG A 35 -0.86 -1.76 13.04
N ILE A 36 0.16 -1.02 13.45
CA ILE A 36 1.37 -0.77 12.66
C ILE A 36 2.56 -1.34 13.42
N ALA A 37 3.12 -2.42 12.89
CA ALA A 37 4.24 -3.11 13.51
C ALA A 37 5.57 -2.37 13.26
N SER A 38 6.63 -2.85 13.90
CA SER A 38 7.96 -2.26 13.82
C SER A 38 8.52 -2.19 12.41
N GLY A 39 9.37 -1.21 12.15
CA GLY A 39 10.07 -1.04 10.88
C GLY A 39 9.21 -0.55 9.71
N CYS A 40 7.94 -0.24 9.93
CA CYS A 40 7.09 0.28 8.87
C CYS A 40 7.52 1.69 8.44
N PHE A 41 7.47 1.93 7.13
CA PHE A 41 7.70 3.23 6.51
C PHE A 41 6.45 3.65 5.75
N ILE A 42 5.85 4.76 6.12
CA ILE A 42 4.61 5.28 5.52
C ILE A 42 4.86 6.71 5.08
N HIS A 43 4.90 6.93 3.77
CA HIS A 43 5.00 8.25 3.18
C HIS A 43 3.70 8.58 2.45
N GLY A 44 3.02 9.65 2.88
CA GLY A 44 1.74 10.05 2.32
C GLY A 44 1.79 10.46 0.83
N PRO A 45 0.64 10.64 0.19
CA PRO A 45 -0.70 10.51 0.76
C PRO A 45 -1.09 9.05 1.02
N CYS A 46 -1.51 8.74 2.23
CA CYS A 46 -1.97 7.40 2.60
C CYS A 46 -3.21 7.48 3.49
N VAL A 47 -4.16 6.58 3.27
CA VAL A 47 -5.33 6.37 4.12
C VAL A 47 -5.39 4.91 4.50
N LEU A 48 -5.37 4.63 5.79
CA LEU A 48 -5.64 3.33 6.38
C LEU A 48 -7.00 3.41 7.06
N GLU A 49 -7.97 2.67 6.54
CA GLU A 49 -9.29 2.58 7.16
C GLU A 49 -9.25 1.73 8.45
N GLU A 50 -10.37 1.65 9.12
CA GLU A 50 -10.53 0.97 10.40
C GLU A 50 -10.04 -0.50 10.36
N ASN A 51 -9.44 -0.96 11.43
CA ASN A 51 -8.95 -2.33 11.61
C ASN A 51 -7.83 -2.77 10.65
N VAL A 52 -7.20 -1.87 9.90
CA VAL A 52 -6.07 -2.23 9.03
C VAL A 52 -4.86 -2.64 9.86
N GLY A 53 -4.22 -3.73 9.44
CA GLY A 53 -2.97 -4.19 10.03
C GLY A 53 -1.81 -4.21 9.04
N LEU A 54 -0.75 -3.47 9.37
CA LEU A 54 0.53 -3.53 8.70
C LEU A 54 1.50 -4.34 9.55
N ASN A 55 2.00 -5.43 9.00
CA ASN A 55 3.01 -6.24 9.66
C ASN A 55 4.41 -5.60 9.55
N GLN A 56 5.45 -6.23 10.10
CA GLN A 56 6.77 -5.62 10.18
C GLN A 56 7.31 -5.21 8.81
N SER A 57 8.02 -4.08 8.79
CA SER A 57 8.78 -3.61 7.62
C SER A 57 7.93 -3.40 6.35
N VAL A 58 6.65 -3.12 6.49
CA VAL A 58 5.82 -2.70 5.35
C VAL A 58 6.27 -1.31 4.92
N HIS A 59 6.51 -1.15 3.61
CA HIS A 59 6.93 0.11 3.01
C HIS A 59 5.85 0.64 2.07
N MET A 60 5.38 1.85 2.33
CA MET A 60 4.34 2.52 1.54
C MET A 60 4.79 3.92 1.14
N ASP A 61 4.76 4.22 -0.16
CA ASP A 61 4.95 5.59 -0.66
C ASP A 61 3.80 5.98 -1.60
N GLY A 62 3.01 6.92 -1.13
CA GLY A 62 1.81 7.41 -1.82
C GLY A 62 2.08 8.28 -3.05
N GLY A 63 3.33 8.66 -3.28
CA GLY A 63 3.70 9.50 -4.42
C GLY A 63 3.12 10.92 -4.34
N SER A 64 2.78 11.49 -5.48
CA SER A 64 2.28 12.87 -5.59
C SER A 64 0.84 12.96 -6.13
N GLY A 65 0.21 11.82 -6.40
CA GLY A 65 -1.14 11.73 -6.98
C GLY A 65 -2.20 11.36 -5.95
N LYS A 66 -2.99 10.34 -6.27
CA LYS A 66 -4.10 9.87 -5.43
C LYS A 66 -3.65 9.17 -4.13
N GLY A 67 -2.39 8.74 -4.07
CA GLY A 67 -1.85 8.08 -2.90
C GLY A 67 -2.23 6.61 -2.78
N ILE A 68 -2.13 6.08 -1.57
CA ILE A 68 -2.48 4.71 -1.22
C ILE A 68 -3.70 4.73 -0.31
N HIS A 69 -4.71 3.95 -0.67
CA HIS A 69 -5.91 3.75 0.14
C HIS A 69 -6.05 2.27 0.48
N ILE A 70 -6.13 1.95 1.77
CA ILE A 70 -6.32 0.59 2.26
C ILE A 70 -7.65 0.51 3.00
N GLY A 71 -8.55 -0.31 2.48
CA GLY A 71 -9.89 -0.53 3.03
C GLY A 71 -9.87 -1.31 4.35
N CYS A 72 -10.96 -1.15 5.11
CA CYS A 72 -11.09 -1.70 6.46
C CYS A 72 -10.85 -3.22 6.52
N ASP A 73 -10.42 -3.70 7.68
CA ASP A 73 -10.19 -5.13 7.98
C ASP A 73 -9.05 -5.79 7.16
N THR A 74 -8.31 -5.03 6.36
CA THR A 74 -7.23 -5.55 5.50
C THR A 74 -5.95 -5.83 6.30
N ARG A 75 -5.25 -6.90 5.93
CA ARG A 75 -3.98 -7.32 6.52
C ARG A 75 -2.87 -7.33 5.47
N ILE A 76 -1.78 -6.62 5.77
CA ILE A 76 -0.59 -6.55 4.92
C ILE A 76 0.55 -7.30 5.60
N GLY A 77 1.03 -8.33 4.92
CA GLY A 77 2.14 -9.18 5.39
C GLY A 77 3.48 -8.45 5.46
N PRO A 78 4.44 -9.00 6.21
CA PRO A 78 5.72 -8.35 6.46
C PRO A 78 6.52 -8.14 5.17
N SER A 79 7.31 -7.07 5.15
CA SER A 79 8.21 -6.70 4.05
C SER A 79 7.49 -6.48 2.71
N THR A 80 6.20 -6.22 2.72
CA THR A 80 5.44 -5.84 1.53
C THR A 80 5.70 -4.37 1.20
N SER A 81 5.85 -4.08 -0.09
CA SER A 81 6.11 -2.74 -0.60
C SER A 81 5.01 -2.28 -1.55
N ILE A 82 4.50 -1.07 -1.32
CA ILE A 82 3.44 -0.45 -2.13
C ILE A 82 3.94 0.90 -2.61
N PHE A 83 4.10 1.07 -3.91
CA PHE A 83 4.55 2.32 -4.52
C PHE A 83 3.50 2.87 -5.46
N ALA A 84 2.91 4.01 -5.11
CA ALA A 84 1.87 4.68 -5.90
C ALA A 84 2.45 5.75 -6.83
N PHE A 85 3.62 5.49 -7.40
CA PHE A 85 4.25 6.36 -8.38
C PHE A 85 5.28 5.61 -9.23
N ASN A 86 5.63 6.19 -10.39
CA ASN A 86 6.72 5.77 -11.24
C ASN A 86 7.49 6.98 -11.77
N HIS A 87 8.79 6.84 -11.97
CA HIS A 87 9.54 7.79 -12.77
C HIS A 87 9.21 7.63 -14.26
N SER A 88 9.11 8.73 -14.99
CA SER A 88 9.15 8.68 -16.45
C SER A 88 10.57 8.38 -16.92
N PHE A 89 10.70 7.60 -17.98
CA PHE A 89 11.97 7.18 -18.55
C PHE A 89 11.93 7.12 -20.09
N ASP A 90 10.89 7.71 -20.68
CA ASP A 90 10.63 7.63 -22.12
C ASP A 90 11.57 8.53 -22.93
N ASP A 91 12.06 9.62 -22.32
CA ASP A 91 12.99 10.55 -22.96
C ASP A 91 14.43 10.06 -22.76
N LEU A 92 15.06 9.61 -23.85
CA LEU A 92 16.42 9.09 -23.84
C LEU A 92 17.51 10.19 -23.73
N THR A 93 17.13 11.45 -23.88
CA THR A 93 18.07 12.59 -23.83
C THR A 93 18.10 13.26 -22.46
N THR A 94 17.09 13.04 -21.65
CA THR A 94 16.95 13.63 -20.31
C THR A 94 17.19 12.55 -19.23
N PRO A 95 18.11 12.77 -18.26
CA PRO A 95 18.29 11.86 -17.15
C PRO A 95 16.98 11.57 -16.41
N VAL A 96 16.74 10.30 -16.02
CA VAL A 96 15.48 9.86 -15.36
C VAL A 96 15.13 10.75 -14.16
N ARG A 97 16.11 11.16 -13.35
CA ARG A 97 15.89 12.04 -12.18
C ARG A 97 15.28 13.40 -12.51
N LEU A 98 15.39 13.85 -13.76
CA LEU A 98 14.85 15.13 -14.23
C LEU A 98 13.54 14.98 -14.99
N GLN A 99 13.14 13.76 -15.31
CA GLN A 99 11.85 13.49 -15.94
C GLN A 99 10.72 13.51 -14.90
N LYS A 100 9.49 13.68 -15.38
CA LYS A 100 8.31 13.77 -14.52
C LYS A 100 8.05 12.47 -13.78
N VAL A 101 7.55 12.56 -12.56
CA VAL A 101 6.98 11.45 -11.82
C VAL A 101 5.51 11.31 -12.22
N LYS A 102 5.08 10.09 -12.53
CA LYS A 102 3.69 9.71 -12.76
C LYS A 102 3.16 9.03 -11.49
N SER A 103 1.98 9.40 -11.03
CA SER A 103 1.39 8.88 -9.80
C SER A 103 -0.12 8.75 -9.98
N LYS A 104 -0.59 7.52 -10.19
CA LYS A 104 -2.01 7.19 -10.35
C LYS A 104 -2.69 6.87 -9.03
N GLY A 105 -1.95 6.23 -8.13
CA GLY A 105 -2.43 5.74 -6.86
C GLY A 105 -2.62 4.22 -6.82
N VAL A 106 -2.72 3.68 -5.62
CA VAL A 106 -3.03 2.28 -5.34
C VAL A 106 -4.24 2.22 -4.42
N THR A 107 -5.21 1.39 -4.76
CA THR A 107 -6.40 1.17 -3.94
C THR A 107 -6.51 -0.31 -3.58
N ILE A 108 -6.60 -0.61 -2.29
CA ILE A 108 -6.84 -1.94 -1.76
C ILE A 108 -8.20 -1.92 -1.05
N GLY A 109 -9.09 -2.84 -1.42
CA GLY A 109 -10.43 -2.94 -0.85
C GLY A 109 -10.43 -3.40 0.60
N ARG A 110 -11.63 -3.68 1.11
CA ARG A 110 -11.83 -4.19 2.47
C ARG A 110 -11.56 -5.70 2.57
N ASP A 111 -11.18 -6.16 3.76
CA ASP A 111 -10.98 -7.59 4.07
C ASP A 111 -10.09 -8.30 3.05
N VAL A 112 -9.00 -7.64 2.66
CA VAL A 112 -7.98 -8.18 1.75
C VAL A 112 -6.84 -8.77 2.58
N TRP A 113 -6.30 -9.89 2.14
CA TRP A 113 -5.08 -10.44 2.71
C TRP A 113 -3.93 -10.38 1.70
N ILE A 114 -2.92 -9.59 2.03
CA ILE A 114 -1.66 -9.53 1.28
C ILE A 114 -0.61 -10.32 2.05
N GLY A 115 0.00 -11.30 1.41
CA GLY A 115 1.08 -12.10 1.97
C GLY A 115 2.37 -11.29 2.21
N ALA A 116 3.39 -11.98 2.70
CA ALA A 116 4.71 -11.37 2.92
C ALA A 116 5.47 -11.11 1.60
N ASN A 117 6.36 -10.12 1.59
CA ASN A 117 7.25 -9.81 0.45
C ASN A 117 6.51 -9.58 -0.87
N VAL A 118 5.31 -9.03 -0.81
CA VAL A 118 4.55 -8.65 -2.00
C VAL A 118 4.96 -7.26 -2.47
N SER A 119 5.05 -7.07 -3.79
CA SER A 119 5.27 -5.74 -4.39
C SER A 119 4.02 -5.33 -5.17
N ILE A 120 3.52 -4.13 -4.92
CA ILE A 120 2.35 -3.58 -5.61
C ILE A 120 2.75 -2.28 -6.29
N VAL A 121 2.56 -2.21 -7.61
CA VAL A 121 2.96 -1.07 -8.42
C VAL A 121 1.84 -0.04 -8.58
N ASP A 122 2.22 1.17 -9.01
CA ASP A 122 1.31 2.28 -9.24
C ASP A 122 0.17 1.94 -10.21
N GLY A 123 -1.02 2.44 -9.90
CA GLY A 123 -2.23 2.29 -10.70
C GLY A 123 -3.03 1.02 -10.44
N VAL A 124 -2.58 0.15 -9.54
CA VAL A 124 -3.27 -1.11 -9.21
C VAL A 124 -4.46 -0.88 -8.27
N THR A 125 -5.56 -1.57 -8.57
CA THR A 125 -6.71 -1.74 -7.67
C THR A 125 -6.85 -3.20 -7.28
N ILE A 126 -6.88 -3.50 -5.99
CA ILE A 126 -7.17 -4.83 -5.45
C ILE A 126 -8.56 -4.81 -4.86
N GLY A 127 -9.44 -5.62 -5.42
CA GLY A 127 -10.85 -5.73 -5.02
C GLY A 127 -11.01 -6.30 -3.61
N SER A 128 -12.13 -5.96 -2.98
CA SER A 128 -12.47 -6.44 -1.64
C SER A 128 -12.46 -7.97 -1.55
N HIS A 129 -12.06 -8.48 -0.39
CA HIS A 129 -12.01 -9.92 -0.13
C HIS A 129 -10.99 -10.72 -0.95
N ALA A 130 -10.14 -10.05 -1.74
CA ALA A 130 -9.08 -10.71 -2.50
C ALA A 130 -7.94 -11.21 -1.58
N VAL A 131 -7.16 -12.14 -2.11
CA VAL A 131 -5.96 -12.67 -1.45
C VAL A 131 -4.79 -12.60 -2.42
N VAL A 132 -3.65 -12.11 -1.94
CA VAL A 132 -2.39 -12.09 -2.70
C VAL A 132 -1.36 -12.96 -1.99
N GLY A 133 -0.89 -13.98 -2.68
CA GLY A 133 0.09 -14.92 -2.15
C GLY A 133 1.46 -14.29 -1.88
N ILE A 134 2.21 -14.91 -0.98
CA ILE A 134 3.58 -14.50 -0.61
C ILE A 134 4.48 -14.33 -1.85
N ALA A 135 5.40 -13.37 -1.81
CA ALA A 135 6.41 -13.08 -2.83
C ALA A 135 5.84 -12.73 -4.23
N SER A 136 4.61 -12.26 -4.28
CA SER A 136 3.97 -11.87 -5.54
C SER A 136 4.34 -10.45 -5.97
N VAL A 137 4.30 -10.21 -7.29
CA VAL A 137 4.44 -8.87 -7.87
C VAL A 137 3.14 -8.54 -8.60
N VAL A 138 2.35 -7.62 -8.00
CA VAL A 138 1.03 -7.23 -8.52
C VAL A 138 1.19 -6.07 -9.48
N THR A 139 0.98 -6.34 -10.77
CA THR A 139 1.12 -5.37 -11.87
C THR A 139 -0.20 -5.05 -12.57
N LYS A 140 -1.29 -5.72 -12.18
CA LYS A 140 -2.63 -5.55 -12.74
C LYS A 140 -3.67 -5.57 -11.64
N ASP A 141 -4.85 -5.02 -11.92
CA ASP A 141 -5.98 -5.06 -11.02
C ASP A 141 -6.39 -6.50 -10.69
N ILE A 142 -6.75 -6.71 -9.43
CA ILE A 142 -7.24 -7.98 -8.92
C ILE A 142 -8.73 -7.82 -8.60
N PRO A 143 -9.62 -8.59 -9.23
CA PRO A 143 -11.05 -8.58 -8.92
C PRO A 143 -11.35 -9.05 -7.49
N GLU A 144 -12.54 -8.68 -7.02
CA GLU A 144 -13.04 -9.11 -5.70
C GLU A 144 -13.07 -10.65 -5.59
N TYR A 145 -12.77 -11.15 -4.38
CA TYR A 145 -12.76 -12.57 -4.02
C TYR A 145 -11.73 -13.44 -4.75
N GLU A 146 -10.92 -12.88 -5.62
CA GLU A 146 -9.92 -13.66 -6.34
C GLU A 146 -8.65 -13.87 -5.51
N ILE A 147 -8.00 -15.02 -5.74
CA ILE A 147 -6.70 -15.37 -5.16
C ILE A 147 -5.67 -15.31 -6.27
N TRP A 148 -4.67 -14.45 -6.08
CA TRP A 148 -3.59 -14.24 -7.05
C TRP A 148 -2.22 -14.49 -6.41
N ALA A 149 -1.29 -15.04 -7.19
CA ALA A 149 0.10 -15.24 -6.75
C ALA A 149 1.08 -15.24 -7.92
N GLY A 150 2.34 -15.07 -7.60
CA GLY A 150 3.47 -15.18 -8.54
C GLY A 150 4.04 -13.84 -8.99
N ASN A 151 5.04 -13.91 -9.86
CA ASN A 151 5.72 -12.76 -10.45
C ASN A 151 5.83 -12.92 -11.99
N PRO A 152 5.02 -12.17 -12.79
CA PRO A 152 3.91 -11.33 -12.34
C PRO A 152 2.78 -12.15 -11.73
N ALA A 153 2.03 -11.56 -10.80
CA ALA A 153 0.90 -12.22 -10.16
C ALA A 153 -0.20 -12.57 -11.18
N LYS A 154 -0.76 -13.76 -11.03
CA LYS A 154 -1.87 -14.27 -11.85
C LYS A 154 -2.89 -14.95 -10.96
N LYS A 155 -4.12 -15.01 -11.42
CA LYS A 155 -5.19 -15.71 -10.74
C LYS A 155 -4.83 -17.20 -10.57
N ILE A 156 -4.95 -17.70 -9.34
CA ILE A 156 -4.76 -19.11 -9.00
C ILE A 156 -6.00 -19.74 -8.36
N GLY A 157 -6.98 -18.96 -7.98
CA GLY A 157 -8.21 -19.43 -7.36
C GLY A 157 -9.19 -18.33 -7.05
N LYS A 158 -10.22 -18.70 -6.29
CA LYS A 158 -11.23 -17.78 -5.79
C LYS A 158 -11.50 -18.10 -4.33
N ARG A 159 -11.70 -17.07 -3.52
CA ARG A 159 -11.99 -17.23 -2.08
C ARG A 159 -13.37 -17.84 -1.90
N GLY A 160 -13.44 -18.90 -1.11
CA GLY A 160 -14.68 -19.64 -0.86
C GLY A 160 -14.89 -20.88 -1.74
N ASP A 161 -13.98 -21.15 -2.67
CA ASP A 161 -13.98 -22.39 -3.48
C ASP A 161 -13.28 -23.52 -2.73
#